data_f293adc00c2ef236a6309a13c87e101a
#
_entry.id   f293adc00c2ef236a6309a13c87e101a
#
_cell.length_a   1.000
_cell.length_b   1.000
_cell.length_c   1.000
_cell.angle_alpha   90.00
_cell.angle_beta   90.00
_cell.angle_gamma   90.00
#
_symmetry.space_group_name_H-M   'P 1'
#
loop_
_entity.id
_entity.type
_entity.pdbx_description
1 polymer ?
#
loop_
_entity_poly.entity_id
_entity_poly.type
_entity_poly.pdbx_seq_one_letter_code
_entity_poly.pdbx_strand_id
1 'polypeptide(L)'
;MQKTEYGRQKTPPRDLNHDSGFTLLEIMVAVSIIAIVLVSVYKMQAQTISMNYAARFYATAPLLAQLKIAEVQIENLGKSADDSGDFGDEFSGYRWNVVVDDIESELLGNIAENLKKIDVNISFNNDELTYRLRSYRFIQE
;
A
#
# COMPACT_ATOMS: atom_id res chain seq x y z
N MET A 1 57.27 -80.57 -25.57
CA MET A 1 56.72 -79.45 -26.34
C MET A 1 55.77 -78.77 -25.42
N GLN A 2 56.25 -77.76 -24.63
CA GLN A 2 55.45 -77.03 -23.66
C GLN A 2 55.09 -75.68 -24.22
N LYS A 3 53.80 -75.39 -24.31
CA LYS A 3 53.23 -74.16 -24.84
C LYS A 3 52.98 -73.21 -23.63
N THR A 4 53.83 -72.19 -23.59
CA THR A 4 53.74 -71.14 -22.53
C THR A 4 52.57 -70.22 -22.88
N GLU A 5 51.55 -70.20 -22.04
CA GLU A 5 50.40 -69.30 -22.12
C GLU A 5 50.76 -67.98 -21.46
N TYR A 6 50.80 -66.92 -22.27
CA TYR A 6 51.07 -65.54 -21.80
C TYR A 6 49.78 -64.96 -21.25
N GLY A 7 49.76 -64.82 -19.94
CA GLY A 7 48.64 -64.18 -19.23
C GLY A 7 48.51 -62.71 -19.59
N ARG A 8 47.36 -62.34 -20.21
CA ARG A 8 46.97 -60.97 -20.50
C ARG A 8 46.54 -60.29 -19.20
N GLN A 9 47.35 -59.42 -18.64
CA GLN A 9 47.01 -58.58 -17.52
C GLN A 9 45.93 -57.60 -17.94
N LYS A 10 44.70 -57.72 -17.40
CA LYS A 10 43.66 -56.73 -17.49
C LYS A 10 44.04 -55.56 -16.56
N THR A 11 44.42 -54.44 -17.15
CA THR A 11 44.50 -53.17 -16.40
C THR A 11 43.10 -52.77 -15.96
N PRO A 12 42.91 -52.47 -14.65
CA PRO A 12 41.60 -51.97 -14.19
C PRO A 12 41.32 -50.60 -14.80
N PRO A 13 40.01 -50.24 -15.04
CA PRO A 13 39.64 -48.95 -15.52
C PRO A 13 40.12 -47.87 -14.51
N ARG A 14 40.82 -46.85 -14.98
CA ARG A 14 41.13 -45.67 -14.19
C ARG A 14 39.80 -44.95 -13.94
N ASP A 15 39.29 -45.08 -12.72
CA ASP A 15 38.25 -44.17 -12.24
C ASP A 15 38.82 -42.76 -12.23
N LEU A 16 38.45 -41.99 -13.24
CA LEU A 16 38.69 -40.56 -13.28
C LEU A 16 37.67 -39.93 -12.33
N ASN A 17 37.94 -40.02 -11.03
CA ASN A 17 37.28 -39.14 -10.08
C ASN A 17 37.66 -37.71 -10.42
N HIS A 18 36.81 -37.03 -11.19
CA HIS A 18 36.85 -35.60 -11.35
C HIS A 18 36.35 -34.99 -10.04
N ASP A 19 37.24 -34.86 -9.07
CA ASP A 19 37.03 -33.96 -7.94
C ASP A 19 37.14 -32.54 -8.50
N SER A 20 36.04 -32.07 -9.12
CA SER A 20 35.87 -30.71 -9.55
C SER A 20 35.58 -29.85 -8.33
N GLY A 21 36.62 -29.31 -7.72
CA GLY A 21 36.46 -28.28 -6.68
C GLY A 21 35.82 -27.01 -7.27
N PHE A 22 34.93 -26.39 -6.53
CA PHE A 22 34.34 -25.11 -6.94
C PHE A 22 35.42 -24.03 -7.11
N THR A 23 35.38 -23.31 -8.21
CA THR A 23 36.25 -22.17 -8.44
C THR A 23 35.82 -20.96 -7.62
N LEU A 24 36.79 -20.14 -7.20
CA LEU A 24 36.45 -18.88 -6.49
C LEU A 24 35.50 -18.01 -7.31
N LEU A 25 35.69 -17.97 -8.63
CA LEU A 25 34.84 -17.23 -9.56
C LEU A 25 33.39 -17.74 -9.52
N GLU A 26 33.18 -19.05 -9.47
CA GLU A 26 31.84 -19.64 -9.43
C GLU A 26 31.08 -19.28 -8.15
N ILE A 27 31.78 -19.28 -7.02
CA ILE A 27 31.21 -18.85 -5.74
C ILE A 27 30.84 -17.34 -5.79
N MET A 28 31.69 -16.49 -6.34
CA MET A 28 31.45 -15.06 -6.49
C MET A 28 30.23 -14.79 -7.39
N VAL A 29 30.11 -15.51 -8.51
CA VAL A 29 28.95 -15.40 -9.39
C VAL A 29 27.66 -15.88 -8.69
N ALA A 30 27.72 -17.03 -8.02
CA ALA A 30 26.57 -17.57 -7.30
C ALA A 30 26.08 -16.61 -6.20
N VAL A 31 26.97 -16.06 -5.39
CA VAL A 31 26.63 -15.07 -4.35
C VAL A 31 26.06 -13.80 -4.96
N SER A 32 26.58 -13.33 -6.09
CA SER A 32 26.07 -12.16 -6.79
C SER A 32 24.63 -12.35 -7.29
N ILE A 33 24.35 -13.51 -7.86
CA ILE A 33 22.99 -13.87 -8.30
C ILE A 33 22.02 -13.92 -7.11
N ILE A 34 22.40 -14.56 -6.01
CA ILE A 34 21.61 -14.64 -4.79
C ILE A 34 21.33 -13.23 -4.23
N ALA A 35 22.33 -12.37 -4.19
CA ALA A 35 22.18 -10.99 -3.72
C ALA A 35 21.14 -10.21 -4.55
N ILE A 36 21.20 -10.31 -5.89
CA ILE A 36 20.23 -9.66 -6.78
C ILE A 36 18.81 -10.17 -6.54
N VAL A 37 18.65 -11.49 -6.39
CA VAL A 37 17.34 -12.11 -6.13
C VAL A 37 16.80 -11.65 -4.78
N LEU A 38 17.60 -11.64 -3.71
CA LEU A 38 17.19 -11.20 -2.39
C LEU A 38 16.73 -9.74 -2.38
N VAL A 39 17.47 -8.85 -3.04
CA VAL A 39 17.08 -7.43 -3.15
C VAL A 39 15.76 -7.29 -3.90
N SER A 40 15.54 -8.07 -4.95
CA SER A 40 14.29 -8.05 -5.73
C SER A 40 13.09 -8.51 -4.91
N VAL A 41 13.24 -9.60 -4.16
CA VAL A 41 12.21 -10.12 -3.25
C VAL A 41 11.89 -9.12 -2.15
N TYR A 42 12.92 -8.50 -1.55
CA TYR A 42 12.72 -7.49 -0.51
C TYR A 42 11.90 -6.28 -1.02
N LYS A 43 12.22 -5.76 -2.21
CA LYS A 43 11.46 -4.67 -2.83
C LYS A 43 9.99 -5.05 -3.07
N MET A 44 9.75 -6.26 -3.55
CA MET A 44 8.40 -6.76 -3.77
C MET A 44 7.58 -6.85 -2.48
N GLN A 45 8.19 -7.31 -1.38
CA GLN A 45 7.51 -7.37 -0.07
C GLN A 45 7.18 -5.99 0.46
N ALA A 46 8.09 -5.03 0.38
CA ALA A 46 7.85 -3.65 0.80
C ALA A 46 6.67 -3.01 0.04
N GLN A 47 6.58 -3.24 -1.26
CA GLN A 47 5.48 -2.76 -2.09
C GLN A 47 4.14 -3.41 -1.71
N THR A 48 4.12 -4.70 -1.41
CA THR A 48 2.91 -5.42 -0.99
C THR A 48 2.36 -4.87 0.32
N ILE A 49 3.21 -4.53 1.27
CA ILE A 49 2.81 -3.95 2.55
C ILE A 49 2.17 -2.58 2.34
N SER A 50 2.78 -1.70 1.56
CA SER A 50 2.23 -0.36 1.28
C SER A 50 0.88 -0.42 0.56
N MET A 51 0.73 -1.32 -0.41
CA MET A 51 -0.53 -1.54 -1.12
C MET A 51 -1.64 -2.05 -0.18
N ASN A 52 -1.32 -2.87 0.80
CA ASN A 52 -2.28 -3.36 1.79
C ASN A 52 -2.80 -2.21 2.66
N TYR A 53 -1.93 -1.31 3.14
CA TYR A 53 -2.35 -0.12 3.88
C TYR A 53 -3.24 0.79 3.04
N ALA A 54 -2.88 1.06 1.80
CA ALA A 54 -3.67 1.85 0.89
C ALA A 54 -5.05 1.21 0.62
N ALA A 55 -5.11 -0.10 0.37
CA ALA A 55 -6.36 -0.81 0.15
C ALA A 55 -7.29 -0.74 1.37
N ARG A 56 -6.76 -0.91 2.57
CA ARG A 56 -7.53 -0.76 3.82
C ARG A 56 -8.03 0.67 4.00
N PHE A 57 -7.17 1.65 3.75
CA PHE A 57 -7.55 3.06 3.83
C PHE A 57 -8.71 3.39 2.90
N TYR A 58 -8.60 3.06 1.61
CA TYR A 58 -9.67 3.35 0.63
C TYR A 58 -10.95 2.53 0.82
N ALA A 59 -10.90 1.45 1.57
CA ALA A 59 -12.11 0.74 2.00
C ALA A 59 -12.78 1.40 3.22
N THR A 60 -12.00 1.96 4.15
CA THR A 60 -12.50 2.51 5.43
C THR A 60 -12.82 4.00 5.34
N ALA A 61 -11.97 4.80 4.69
CA ALA A 61 -12.11 6.26 4.65
C ALA A 61 -13.46 6.76 4.08
N PRO A 62 -14.06 6.14 3.04
CA PRO A 62 -15.39 6.53 2.57
C PRO A 62 -16.49 6.35 3.62
N LEU A 63 -16.41 5.29 4.42
CA LEU A 63 -17.38 5.02 5.48
C LEU A 63 -17.26 6.05 6.60
N LEU A 64 -16.03 6.37 7.01
CA LEU A 64 -15.75 7.40 8.01
C LEU A 64 -16.19 8.79 7.54
N ALA A 65 -15.97 9.10 6.27
CA ALA A 65 -16.40 10.36 5.68
C ALA A 65 -17.93 10.49 5.66
N GLN A 66 -18.66 9.42 5.32
CA GLN A 66 -20.13 9.39 5.35
C GLN A 66 -20.65 9.54 6.77
N LEU A 67 -20.02 8.89 7.74
CA LEU A 67 -20.37 9.01 9.16
C LEU A 67 -20.23 10.47 9.61
N LYS A 68 -19.12 11.14 9.27
CA LYS A 68 -18.91 12.55 9.62
C LYS A 68 -19.88 13.49 8.91
N ILE A 69 -20.23 13.26 7.65
CA ILE A 69 -21.28 14.02 6.98
C ILE A 69 -22.63 13.88 7.73
N ALA A 70 -22.99 12.66 8.13
CA ALA A 70 -24.22 12.42 8.86
C ALA A 70 -24.25 13.13 10.22
N GLU A 71 -23.12 13.12 10.94
CA GLU A 71 -22.95 13.80 12.23
C GLU A 71 -23.12 15.33 12.10
N VAL A 72 -22.42 15.94 11.15
CA VAL A 72 -22.53 17.39 10.85
C VAL A 72 -23.96 17.79 10.47
N GLN A 73 -24.69 16.89 9.82
CA GLN A 73 -26.10 17.13 9.45
C GLN A 73 -27.04 17.18 10.64
N ILE A 74 -26.71 16.52 11.75
CA ILE A 74 -27.50 16.50 12.98
C ILE A 74 -27.19 17.71 13.86
N GLU A 75 -25.93 18.16 13.89
CA GLU A 75 -25.45 19.17 14.86
C GLU A 75 -25.64 20.64 14.51
N ASN A 76 -26.29 21.00 13.46
CA ASN A 76 -26.54 22.37 12.98
C ASN A 76 -25.66 22.88 11.84
N LEU A 77 -26.17 22.74 10.66
CA LEU A 77 -25.67 23.33 9.42
C LEU A 77 -25.76 24.86 9.33
N GLY A 78 -26.24 25.55 10.38
CA GLY A 78 -26.46 26.98 10.37
C GLY A 78 -25.23 27.87 10.48
N LYS A 79 -24.05 27.29 10.73
CA LYS A 79 -22.79 28.04 10.84
C LYS A 79 -21.76 27.45 9.91
N SER A 80 -21.12 28.33 9.10
CA SER A 80 -19.85 28.00 8.45
C SER A 80 -18.87 27.61 9.55
N ALA A 81 -18.40 26.38 9.56
CA ALA A 81 -17.54 25.87 10.61
C ALA A 81 -16.46 24.99 9.99
N ASP A 82 -15.23 25.28 10.36
CA ASP A 82 -14.11 24.37 10.14
C ASP A 82 -13.92 23.61 11.45
N ASP A 83 -14.01 22.30 11.37
CA ASP A 83 -13.77 21.43 12.51
C ASP A 83 -12.87 20.26 12.12
N SER A 84 -12.05 19.80 13.06
CA SER A 84 -11.10 18.74 12.82
C SER A 84 -10.79 17.93 14.08
N GLY A 85 -10.46 16.67 13.91
CA GLY A 85 -10.15 15.79 15.02
C GLY A 85 -9.63 14.44 14.56
N ASP A 86 -9.67 13.50 15.48
CA ASP A 86 -9.35 12.09 15.23
C ASP A 86 -10.58 11.20 15.51
N PHE A 87 -10.48 9.93 15.14
CA PHE A 87 -11.54 8.94 15.39
C PHE A 87 -11.30 8.12 16.66
N GLY A 88 -10.30 8.52 17.49
CA GLY A 88 -9.97 7.82 18.71
C GLY A 88 -9.25 6.48 18.48
N ASP A 89 -9.27 5.65 19.53
CA ASP A 89 -8.50 4.39 19.57
C ASP A 89 -9.00 3.35 18.55
N GLU A 90 -10.28 3.38 18.19
CA GLU A 90 -10.89 2.42 17.26
C GLU A 90 -10.33 2.58 15.84
N PHE A 91 -10.05 3.82 15.41
CA PHE A 91 -9.46 4.14 14.13
C PHE A 91 -8.16 4.92 14.29
N SER A 92 -7.25 4.35 15.06
CA SER A 92 -5.96 4.98 15.36
C SER A 92 -5.21 5.37 14.08
N GLY A 93 -4.72 6.62 14.04
CA GLY A 93 -4.02 7.19 12.90
C GLY A 93 -4.91 7.83 11.84
N TYR A 94 -6.25 7.67 11.93
CA TYR A 94 -7.19 8.39 11.07
C TYR A 94 -7.53 9.76 11.68
N ARG A 95 -7.49 10.78 10.83
CA ARG A 95 -7.89 12.15 11.17
C ARG A 95 -8.97 12.60 10.21
N TRP A 96 -9.80 13.53 10.68
CA TRP A 96 -10.82 14.16 9.88
C TRP A 96 -10.71 15.69 9.95
N ASN A 97 -11.08 16.32 8.86
CA ASN A 97 -11.30 17.76 8.78
C ASN A 97 -12.58 17.98 7.98
N VAL A 98 -13.47 18.79 8.51
CA VAL A 98 -14.75 19.17 7.90
C VAL A 98 -14.75 20.66 7.68
N VAL A 99 -15.09 21.06 6.47
CA VAL A 99 -15.26 22.46 6.07
C VAL A 99 -16.66 22.65 5.53
N VAL A 100 -17.41 23.59 6.10
CA VAL A 100 -18.75 23.96 5.66
C VAL A 100 -18.74 25.37 5.13
N ASP A 101 -18.92 25.51 3.82
CA ASP A 101 -18.93 26.79 3.12
C ASP A 101 -20.29 27.11 2.52
N ASP A 102 -20.59 28.39 2.44
CA ASP A 102 -21.67 28.92 1.61
C ASP A 102 -21.32 28.84 0.13
N ILE A 103 -22.32 28.62 -0.69
CA ILE A 103 -22.14 28.63 -2.13
C ILE A 103 -22.54 29.98 -2.67
N GLU A 104 -21.56 30.72 -3.18
CA GLU A 104 -21.80 31.94 -3.96
C GLU A 104 -21.84 31.57 -5.45
N SER A 105 -23.00 31.74 -6.08
CA SER A 105 -23.17 31.50 -7.50
C SER A 105 -24.17 32.49 -8.11
N GLU A 106 -23.71 33.31 -9.01
CA GLU A 106 -24.57 34.25 -9.76
C GLU A 106 -25.65 33.52 -10.59
N LEU A 107 -25.36 32.29 -11.03
CA LEU A 107 -26.28 31.49 -11.83
C LEU A 107 -27.45 30.91 -11.03
N LEU A 108 -27.25 30.68 -9.73
CA LEU A 108 -28.25 30.06 -8.83
C LEU A 108 -29.11 31.10 -8.12
N GLY A 109 -28.72 32.39 -8.12
CA GLY A 109 -29.46 33.46 -7.48
C GLY A 109 -29.81 33.14 -6.02
N ASN A 110 -31.05 33.41 -5.63
CA ASN A 110 -31.54 33.16 -4.25
C ASN A 110 -31.47 31.68 -3.79
N ILE A 111 -31.33 30.74 -4.73
CA ILE A 111 -31.21 29.32 -4.39
C ILE A 111 -29.83 29.03 -3.75
N ALA A 112 -28.80 29.81 -4.10
CA ALA A 112 -27.47 29.68 -3.55
C ALA A 112 -27.41 30.02 -2.05
N GLU A 113 -28.22 30.95 -1.57
CA GLU A 113 -28.21 31.42 -0.18
C GLU A 113 -28.52 30.28 0.84
N ASN A 114 -29.33 29.32 0.41
CA ASN A 114 -29.71 28.19 1.25
C ASN A 114 -28.94 26.90 0.93
N LEU A 115 -27.93 26.96 0.06
CA LEU A 115 -27.14 25.81 -0.34
C LEU A 115 -25.77 25.84 0.33
N LYS A 116 -25.49 24.87 1.19
CA LYS A 116 -24.17 24.69 1.82
C LYS A 116 -23.37 23.60 1.12
N LYS A 117 -22.07 23.83 1.02
CA LYS A 117 -21.09 22.86 0.59
C LYS A 117 -20.37 22.29 1.82
N ILE A 118 -20.36 20.98 1.95
CA ILE A 118 -19.70 20.26 3.04
C ILE A 118 -18.56 19.46 2.42
N ASP A 119 -17.33 19.83 2.74
CA ASP A 119 -16.13 19.09 2.37
C ASP A 119 -15.61 18.33 3.59
N VAL A 120 -15.59 17.00 3.51
CA VAL A 120 -14.99 16.13 4.53
C VAL A 120 -13.71 15.52 3.96
N ASN A 121 -12.62 15.75 4.63
CA ASN A 121 -11.31 15.18 4.30
C ASN A 121 -10.90 14.19 5.39
N ILE A 122 -10.66 12.95 5.01
CA ILE A 122 -10.13 11.91 5.88
C ILE A 122 -8.67 11.70 5.52
N SER A 123 -7.80 11.73 6.51
CA SER A 123 -6.37 11.47 6.32
C SER A 123 -5.87 10.37 7.24
N PHE A 124 -4.79 9.72 6.84
CA PHE A 124 -4.16 8.65 7.58
C PHE A 124 -2.63 8.82 7.52
N ASN A 125 -1.95 8.49 8.62
CA ASN A 125 -0.50 8.48 8.74
C ASN A 125 0.16 9.81 8.31
N ASN A 126 -0.22 10.91 8.97
CA ASN A 126 0.28 12.27 8.67
C ASN A 126 0.08 12.70 7.20
N ASP A 127 -1.14 12.48 6.71
CA ASP A 127 -1.59 12.87 5.36
C ASP A 127 -0.91 12.11 4.21
N GLU A 128 -0.24 10.99 4.47
CA GLU A 128 0.29 10.10 3.44
C GLU A 128 -0.81 9.56 2.53
N LEU A 129 -1.98 9.23 3.12
CA LEU A 129 -3.18 8.84 2.40
C LEU A 129 -4.31 9.80 2.75
N THR A 130 -4.99 10.31 1.74
CA THR A 130 -6.10 11.24 1.90
C THR A 130 -7.30 10.83 1.05
N TYR A 131 -8.49 11.03 1.60
CA TYR A 131 -9.76 10.82 0.91
C TYR A 131 -10.67 12.01 1.17
N ARG A 132 -11.24 12.58 0.11
CA ARG A 132 -12.15 13.73 0.20
C ARG A 132 -13.54 13.34 -0.29
N LEU A 133 -14.53 13.67 0.51
CA LEU A 133 -15.95 13.54 0.17
C LEU A 133 -16.60 14.93 0.21
N ARG A 134 -17.27 15.31 -0.88
CA ARG A 134 -18.01 16.56 -0.99
C ARG A 134 -19.50 16.27 -1.07
N SER A 135 -20.27 17.01 -0.27
CA SER A 135 -21.73 16.96 -0.28
C SER A 135 -22.32 18.36 -0.37
N TYR A 136 -23.50 18.48 -0.94
CA TYR A 136 -24.25 19.72 -1.01
C TYR A 136 -25.59 19.52 -0.32
N ARG A 137 -26.00 20.49 0.50
CA ARG A 137 -27.23 20.44 1.22
C ARG A 137 -27.98 21.75 1.20
N PHE A 138 -29.31 21.65 1.04
CA PHE A 138 -30.21 22.76 1.29
C PHE A 138 -30.53 22.85 2.76
N ILE A 139 -30.42 24.06 3.31
CA ILE A 139 -30.92 24.40 4.66
C ILE A 139 -32.34 24.93 4.48
N GLN A 140 -33.29 24.29 5.13
CA GLN A 140 -34.65 24.83 5.29
C GLN A 140 -34.67 25.53 6.63
N GLU A 141 -35.03 26.85 6.62
CA GLU A 141 -35.35 27.59 7.82
C GLU A 141 -36.67 27.06 8.45
#